data_9f237467837b22b92cde7a77536c184f
#
_entry.id   9f237467837b22b92cde7a77536c184f
#
_cell.length_a   1.000
_cell.length_b   1.000
_cell.length_c   1.000
_cell.angle_alpha   90.00
_cell.angle_beta   90.00
_cell.angle_gamma   90.00
#
_symmetry.space_group_name_H-M   'P 1'
#
loop_
_entity.id
_entity.type
_entity.pdbx_description
1 polymer ?
#
loop_
_entity_poly.entity_id
_entity_poly.type
_entity_poly.pdbx_seq_one_letter_code
_entity_poly.pdbx_strand_id
1 'polypeptide(L)'
;MLSRLHGGQYETTHCRSDGVRVRYVPIPDAQAQSVSAGWIIFLNRVASGPAELTAIDQLDSMKRLVENAFAADGRLSQAGFFALKRIVAGARSFRLTYCEAVEARRLLMDLCNGKA
;
A
#
# COMPACT_ATOMS: atom_id res chain seq x y z
N MET A 1 -0.36 13.34 -16.40
CA MET A 1 -0.11 12.85 -17.75
C MET A 1 1.15 12.04 -17.89
N LEU A 2 1.15 10.89 -17.30
CA LEU A 2 2.33 10.04 -17.31
C LEU A 2 2.73 9.61 -18.72
N SER A 3 1.76 9.13 -19.51
CA SER A 3 2.06 8.65 -20.84
C SER A 3 2.60 9.75 -21.74
N ARG A 4 2.07 10.96 -21.62
CA ARG A 4 2.54 12.07 -22.41
C ARG A 4 3.96 12.49 -22.06
N LEU A 5 4.26 12.51 -20.75
CA LEU A 5 5.60 12.88 -20.27
C LEU A 5 6.65 11.89 -20.69
N HIS A 6 6.28 10.65 -20.81
CA HIS A 6 7.25 9.59 -20.98
C HIS A 6 7.11 8.82 -22.29
N GLY A 7 6.09 9.15 -23.09
CA GLY A 7 5.92 8.54 -24.39
C GLY A 7 5.77 7.03 -24.36
N GLY A 8 5.28 6.47 -23.28
CA GLY A 8 5.13 5.04 -23.15
C GLY A 8 6.41 4.27 -22.81
N GLN A 9 7.55 4.93 -22.83
CA GLN A 9 8.84 4.29 -22.57
C GLN A 9 9.03 3.89 -21.12
N TYR A 10 8.26 4.48 -20.23
CA TYR A 10 8.40 4.30 -18.78
C TYR A 10 7.49 3.22 -18.23
N GLU A 11 6.62 2.69 -19.05
CA GLU A 11 5.78 1.59 -18.64
C GLU A 11 6.51 0.28 -18.89
N THR A 12 6.67 -0.49 -17.83
CA THR A 12 7.35 -1.77 -17.91
C THR A 12 6.39 -2.84 -17.42
N THR A 13 6.26 -3.92 -18.19
CA THR A 13 5.42 -5.04 -17.80
C THR A 13 6.28 -6.13 -17.20
N HIS A 14 5.92 -6.57 -16.01
CA HIS A 14 6.62 -7.63 -15.29
C HIS A 14 5.65 -8.75 -14.95
N CYS A 15 6.19 -9.95 -14.83
CA CYS A 15 5.43 -11.10 -14.36
C CYS A 15 5.80 -11.33 -12.90
N ARG A 16 4.82 -11.21 -12.00
CA ARG A 16 5.04 -11.46 -10.58
C ARG A 16 5.24 -12.93 -10.32
N SER A 17 5.75 -13.26 -9.13
CA SER A 17 5.98 -14.63 -8.74
C SER A 17 4.72 -15.49 -8.73
N ASP A 18 3.55 -14.87 -8.56
CA ASP A 18 2.26 -15.55 -8.61
C ASP A 18 1.68 -15.67 -10.03
N GLY A 19 2.43 -15.26 -11.04
CA GLY A 19 2.01 -15.36 -12.43
C GLY A 19 1.21 -14.18 -12.93
N VAL A 20 0.94 -13.19 -12.09
CA VAL A 20 0.17 -12.02 -12.48
C VAL A 20 1.09 -11.00 -13.16
N ARG A 21 0.68 -10.52 -14.33
CA ARG A 21 1.41 -9.46 -15.01
C ARG A 21 1.06 -8.12 -14.37
N VAL A 22 2.09 -7.35 -14.08
CA VAL A 22 1.92 -6.00 -13.52
C VAL A 22 2.70 -5.01 -14.36
N ARG A 23 2.22 -3.78 -14.38
CA ARG A 23 2.86 -2.68 -15.10
C ARG A 23 3.34 -1.65 -14.08
N TYR A 24 4.59 -1.28 -14.19
CA TYR A 24 5.18 -0.26 -13.32
C TYR A 24 5.21 1.07 -14.07
N VAL A 25 4.57 2.08 -13.50
CA VAL A 25 4.49 3.40 -14.09
C VAL A 25 5.28 4.36 -13.19
N PRO A 26 6.33 5.02 -13.69
CA PRO A 26 7.08 5.98 -12.88
C PRO A 26 6.22 7.15 -12.47
N ILE A 27 6.47 7.66 -11.28
CA ILE A 27 5.77 8.83 -10.73
C ILE A 27 6.74 10.01 -10.85
N PRO A 28 6.43 11.03 -11.70
CA PRO A 28 7.37 12.13 -11.94
C PRO A 28 7.75 12.92 -10.69
N ASP A 29 6.83 13.03 -9.73
CA ASP A 29 7.05 13.79 -8.51
C ASP A 29 7.47 12.93 -7.32
N ALA A 30 7.94 11.71 -7.59
CA ALA A 30 8.38 10.83 -6.52
C ALA A 30 9.60 11.44 -5.81
N GLN A 31 9.59 11.34 -4.47
CA GLN A 31 10.71 11.83 -3.67
C GLN A 31 11.90 10.91 -3.81
N ALA A 32 13.09 11.53 -3.97
CA ALA A 32 14.34 10.80 -3.96
C ALA A 32 14.83 10.50 -2.56
N GLN A 33 14.34 11.23 -1.55
CA GLN A 33 14.77 11.08 -0.18
C GLN A 33 14.02 9.96 0.51
N SER A 34 14.69 9.31 1.43
CA SER A 34 14.08 8.35 2.33
C SER A 34 13.11 9.05 3.28
N VAL A 35 11.93 8.48 3.46
CA VAL A 35 10.95 8.98 4.42
C VAL A 35 10.46 7.84 5.28
N SER A 36 10.06 8.14 6.50
CA SER A 36 9.45 7.16 7.38
C SER A 36 7.99 6.96 7.00
N ALA A 37 7.50 5.73 7.12
CA ALA A 37 6.08 5.46 6.92
C ALA A 37 5.28 6.04 8.08
N GLY A 38 4.26 6.84 7.78
CA GLY A 38 3.37 7.40 8.78
C GLY A 38 2.11 6.56 8.98
N TRP A 39 1.65 5.93 7.91
CA TRP A 39 0.46 5.09 7.93
C TRP A 39 0.67 3.83 7.12
N ILE A 40 0.02 2.77 7.57
CA ILE A 40 -0.08 1.51 6.82
C ILE A 40 -1.56 1.26 6.59
N ILE A 41 -1.96 1.21 5.33
CA ILE A 41 -3.37 1.06 4.98
C ILE A 41 -3.58 -0.25 4.24
N PHE A 42 -4.38 -1.14 4.82
CA PHE A 42 -4.75 -2.40 4.16
C PHE A 42 -6.08 -2.20 3.44
N LEU A 43 -6.07 -2.43 2.14
CA LEU A 43 -7.23 -2.19 1.29
C LEU A 43 -8.12 -3.43 1.26
N ASN A 44 -9.43 -3.21 1.43
CA ASN A 44 -10.42 -4.26 1.36
C ASN A 44 -11.61 -3.76 0.54
N ARG A 45 -11.65 -4.12 -0.73
CA ARG A 45 -12.75 -3.72 -1.59
C ARG A 45 -13.92 -4.68 -1.42
N VAL A 46 -15.12 -4.13 -1.28
CA VAL A 46 -16.36 -4.89 -1.12
C VAL A 46 -17.35 -4.55 -2.22
N ALA A 47 -18.35 -5.39 -2.40
CA ALA A 47 -19.34 -5.25 -3.47
C ALA A 47 -20.27 -4.05 -3.25
N SER A 48 -20.54 -3.71 -2.00
CA SER A 48 -21.42 -2.60 -1.68
C SER A 48 -21.17 -2.15 -0.25
N GLY A 49 -21.60 -0.94 0.06
CA GLY A 49 -21.49 -0.37 1.39
C GLY A 49 -20.65 0.90 1.43
N PRO A 50 -20.75 1.66 2.51
CA PRO A 50 -19.96 2.88 2.67
C PRO A 50 -18.50 2.56 2.93
N ALA A 51 -17.64 3.52 2.62
CA ALA A 51 -16.22 3.40 2.93
C ALA A 51 -16.00 3.59 4.43
N GLU A 52 -15.14 2.75 5.00
CA GLU A 52 -14.82 2.79 6.43
C GLU A 52 -13.33 2.63 6.63
N LEU A 53 -12.79 3.44 7.53
CA LEU A 53 -11.39 3.34 7.95
C LEU A 53 -11.36 2.85 9.39
N THR A 54 -10.81 1.67 9.60
CA THR A 54 -10.79 1.03 10.91
C THR A 54 -9.34 0.88 11.38
N ALA A 55 -9.05 1.38 12.58
CA ALA A 55 -7.72 1.20 13.16
C ALA A 55 -7.49 -0.27 13.52
N ILE A 56 -6.29 -0.77 13.26
CA ILE A 56 -5.89 -2.12 13.64
C ILE A 56 -4.62 -2.03 14.48
N ASP A 57 -4.40 -3.02 15.34
CA ASP A 57 -3.24 -3.01 16.23
C ASP A 57 -1.97 -3.44 15.49
N GLN A 58 -0.84 -3.25 16.16
CA GLN A 58 0.45 -3.55 15.55
C GLN A 58 0.64 -5.03 15.26
N LEU A 59 0.12 -5.90 16.11
CA LEU A 59 0.24 -7.34 15.90
C LEU A 59 -0.52 -7.78 14.65
N ASP A 60 -1.75 -7.32 14.49
CA ASP A 60 -2.55 -7.63 13.31
C ASP A 60 -1.91 -7.07 12.04
N SER A 61 -1.39 -5.84 12.12
CA SER A 61 -0.68 -5.21 11.01
C SER A 61 0.54 -6.03 10.61
N MET A 62 1.33 -6.46 11.58
CA MET A 62 2.53 -7.25 11.31
C MET A 62 2.17 -8.58 10.66
N LYS A 63 1.14 -9.25 11.16
CA LYS A 63 0.67 -10.51 10.60
C LYS A 63 0.27 -10.34 9.12
N ARG A 64 -0.48 -9.29 8.81
CA ARG A 64 -0.91 -9.02 7.44
C ARG A 64 0.27 -8.73 6.51
N LEU A 65 1.24 -7.97 6.98
CA LEU A 65 2.43 -7.67 6.19
C LEU A 65 3.26 -8.91 5.91
N VAL A 66 3.44 -9.77 6.91
CA VAL A 66 4.17 -11.01 6.74
C VAL A 66 3.48 -11.92 5.73
N GLU A 67 2.16 -12.06 5.83
CA GLU A 67 1.39 -12.85 4.90
C GLU A 67 1.52 -12.33 3.46
N ASN A 68 1.47 -11.02 3.29
CA ASN A 68 1.60 -10.39 1.98
C ASN A 68 3.02 -10.56 1.42
N ALA A 69 4.02 -10.49 2.26
CA ALA A 69 5.41 -10.70 1.84
C ALA A 69 5.62 -12.12 1.34
N PHE A 70 5.05 -13.11 2.04
CA PHE A 70 5.12 -14.50 1.59
C PHE A 70 4.37 -14.70 0.28
N ALA A 71 3.19 -14.09 0.13
CA ALA A 71 2.41 -14.22 -1.09
C ALA A 71 3.16 -13.66 -2.31
N ALA A 72 3.91 -12.58 -2.11
CA ALA A 72 4.64 -11.94 -3.20
C ALA A 72 5.91 -12.68 -3.59
N ASP A 73 6.64 -13.19 -2.61
CA ASP A 73 8.03 -13.66 -2.81
C ASP A 73 8.23 -15.14 -2.49
N GLY A 74 7.27 -15.74 -1.82
CA GLY A 74 7.38 -17.12 -1.39
C GLY A 74 8.26 -17.32 -0.17
N ARG A 75 8.90 -16.28 0.31
CA ARG A 75 9.75 -16.36 1.51
C ARG A 75 10.01 -14.96 2.07
N LEU A 76 10.38 -14.93 3.32
CA LEU A 76 10.71 -13.68 4.01
C LEU A 76 12.02 -13.86 4.75
N SER A 77 13.02 -13.05 4.42
CA SER A 77 14.31 -13.10 5.09
C SER A 77 14.23 -12.50 6.48
N GLN A 78 15.21 -12.82 7.32
CA GLN A 78 15.29 -12.24 8.65
C GLN A 78 15.42 -10.72 8.59
N ALA A 79 16.24 -10.20 7.68
CA ALA A 79 16.37 -8.76 7.48
C ALA A 79 15.05 -8.13 7.05
N GLY A 80 14.31 -8.79 6.16
CA GLY A 80 13.00 -8.33 5.72
C GLY A 80 12.00 -8.32 6.87
N PHE A 81 12.01 -9.33 7.72
CA PHE A 81 11.15 -9.39 8.88
C PHE A 81 11.42 -8.23 9.85
N PHE A 82 12.68 -7.96 10.14
CA PHE A 82 13.03 -6.84 11.01
C PHE A 82 12.68 -5.49 10.40
N ALA A 83 12.81 -5.36 9.09
CA ALA A 83 12.40 -4.13 8.39
C ALA A 83 10.90 -3.89 8.53
N LEU A 84 10.07 -4.92 8.35
CA LEU A 84 8.63 -4.83 8.54
C LEU A 84 8.27 -4.46 9.97
N LYS A 85 8.93 -5.09 10.93
CA LYS A 85 8.69 -4.81 12.34
C LYS A 85 8.97 -3.35 12.68
N ARG A 86 10.03 -2.79 12.11
CA ARG A 86 10.39 -1.40 12.32
C ARG A 86 9.36 -0.45 11.72
N ILE A 87 8.87 -0.77 10.52
CA ILE A 87 7.84 0.04 9.86
C ILE A 87 6.56 0.05 10.69
N VAL A 88 6.13 -1.12 11.15
CA VAL A 88 4.90 -1.24 11.94
C VAL A 88 5.01 -0.47 13.25
N ALA A 89 6.18 -0.51 13.90
CA ALA A 89 6.38 0.18 15.17
C ALA A 89 6.28 1.70 15.04
N GLY A 90 6.65 2.24 13.87
CA GLY A 90 6.67 3.69 13.65
C GLY A 90 5.44 4.24 12.94
N ALA A 91 4.48 3.40 12.56
CA ALA A 91 3.35 3.83 11.76
C ALA A 91 2.02 3.47 12.42
N ARG A 92 0.96 4.21 12.07
CA ARG A 92 -0.40 3.86 12.45
C ARG A 92 -0.98 2.95 11.37
N SER A 93 -1.68 1.90 11.78
CA SER A 93 -2.21 0.91 10.84
C SER A 93 -3.73 0.96 10.80
N PHE A 94 -4.27 0.88 9.60
CA PHE A 94 -5.71 0.92 9.36
C PHE A 94 -6.10 -0.09 8.30
N ARG A 95 -7.36 -0.51 8.37
CA ARG A 95 -8.00 -1.25 7.29
C ARG A 95 -9.02 -0.33 6.63
N LEU A 96 -8.92 -0.16 5.33
CA LEU A 96 -9.86 0.64 4.55
C LEU A 96 -10.76 -0.31 3.78
N THR A 97 -12.02 -0.38 4.20
CA THR A 97 -13.07 -1.13 3.51
C THR A 97 -13.84 -0.16 2.63
N TYR A 98 -13.95 -0.46 1.34
CA TYR A 98 -14.59 0.46 0.40
C TYR A 98 -15.19 -0.29 -0.77
N CYS A 99 -16.19 0.35 -1.39
CA CYS A 99 -16.76 -0.11 -2.65
C CYS A 99 -16.33 0.82 -3.78
N GLU A 100 -16.50 2.12 -3.58
CA GLU A 100 -16.18 3.15 -4.57
C GLU A 100 -14.85 3.82 -4.25
N ALA A 101 -13.99 3.93 -5.27
CA ALA A 101 -12.66 4.51 -5.11
C ALA A 101 -12.71 5.98 -4.67
N VAL A 102 -13.74 6.72 -5.08
CA VAL A 102 -13.90 8.13 -4.71
C VAL A 102 -14.08 8.27 -3.20
N GLU A 103 -14.86 7.40 -2.59
CA GLU A 103 -15.05 7.43 -1.13
C GLU A 103 -13.79 7.04 -0.40
N ALA A 104 -13.07 6.05 -0.89
CA ALA A 104 -11.79 5.64 -0.31
C ALA A 104 -10.80 6.80 -0.34
N ARG A 105 -10.70 7.48 -1.46
CA ARG A 105 -9.82 8.63 -1.62
C ARG A 105 -10.15 9.72 -0.60
N ARG A 106 -11.44 10.02 -0.42
CA ARG A 106 -11.86 11.05 0.53
C ARG A 106 -11.43 10.70 1.95
N LEU A 107 -11.61 9.46 2.36
CA LEU A 107 -11.19 9.05 3.70
C LEU A 107 -9.68 9.15 3.89
N LEU A 108 -8.91 8.77 2.88
CA LEU A 108 -7.46 8.86 2.95
C LEU A 108 -7.00 10.31 3.00
N MET A 109 -7.63 11.19 2.24
CA MET A 109 -7.31 12.62 2.28
C MET A 109 -7.63 13.20 3.66
N ASP A 110 -8.75 12.81 4.25
CA ASP A 110 -9.10 13.26 5.59
C ASP A 110 -8.09 12.78 6.63
N LEU A 111 -7.63 11.55 6.50
CA LEU A 111 -6.60 11.01 7.39
C LEU A 111 -5.30 11.85 7.28
N CYS A 112 -4.87 12.13 6.06
CA CYS A 112 -3.66 12.93 5.82
C CYS A 112 -3.78 14.34 6.36
N ASN A 113 -5.01 14.88 6.39
CA ASN A 113 -5.28 16.22 6.89
C ASN A 113 -5.62 16.26 8.39
N GLY A 114 -5.51 15.12 9.07
CA GLY A 114 -5.77 15.03 10.49
C GLY A 114 -7.24 15.05 10.89
N LYS A 115 -8.13 14.72 9.96
CA LYS A 115 -9.58 14.74 10.21
C LYS A 115 -10.17 13.37 10.53
N ALA A 116 -9.40 12.34 10.35
CA ALA A 116 -9.86 10.97 10.57
C ALA A 116 -9.43 10.42 11.93
#